data_d5150925102f8a89624c4a7a7d94c697
#
_entry.id   d5150925102f8a89624c4a7a7d94c697
#
_cell.length_a   1.000
_cell.length_b   1.000
_cell.length_c   1.000
_cell.angle_alpha   90.00
_cell.angle_beta   90.00
_cell.angle_gamma   90.00
#
_symmetry.space_group_name_H-M   'P 1'
#
loop_
_entity.id
_entity.type
_entity.pdbx_description
1 polymer ?
#
loop_
_entity_poly.entity_id
_entity_poly.type
_entity_poly.pdbx_seq_one_letter_code
_entity_poly.pdbx_strand_id
1 'polypeptide(L)'
;MGSRPASWYEELEPPPALAEFVDRLWAQGIGDADGEGEAIYDQPVLPDGALDVVAVDDHVILAGPATRTTTVELAPGALTVGVRFRPGAAPGLVGASAADLRDLDVPLADLWGPDGAVIAERTVEATGWQARLQALVRGLIDRLGDARAPDPVGVGIAPLLADQPGRPLTAIAEDVGLSERQLRRRVEDAVGLPPRTLARILRFQRFLRAARAAGPGRHLARLAADAGYADQAHLTRESRDLTGLPPAALLTWEDNRLQR
;
A
#
# COMPACT_ATOMS: atom_id res chain seq x y z
N MET A 1 36.05 10.03 -6.29
CA MET A 1 34.99 9.20 -6.91
C MET A 1 34.04 8.87 -5.81
N GLY A 2 32.96 9.66 -5.67
CA GLY A 2 31.91 9.36 -4.70
C GLY A 2 31.15 8.14 -5.17
N SER A 3 30.93 7.15 -4.28
CA SER A 3 30.05 6.03 -4.55
C SER A 3 28.64 6.57 -4.84
N ARG A 4 28.07 6.21 -5.98
CA ARG A 4 26.67 6.52 -6.28
C ARG A 4 25.78 5.93 -5.20
N PRO A 5 24.72 6.63 -4.78
CA PRO A 5 23.80 6.08 -3.79
C PRO A 5 23.11 4.84 -4.37
N ALA A 6 23.19 3.73 -3.65
CA ALA A 6 22.36 2.56 -3.92
C ALA A 6 20.87 2.95 -3.77
N SER A 7 19.97 2.22 -4.43
CA SER A 7 18.53 2.37 -4.16
C SER A 7 18.25 2.12 -2.68
N TRP A 8 17.38 2.91 -2.08
CA TRP A 8 17.07 2.87 -0.66
C TRP A 8 15.57 3.02 -0.41
N TYR A 9 15.12 2.50 0.71
CA TYR A 9 13.75 2.64 1.22
C TYR A 9 13.78 2.87 2.72
N GLU A 10 12.98 3.82 3.20
CA GLU A 10 12.90 4.21 4.60
C GLU A 10 11.43 4.33 5.02
N GLU A 11 11.10 3.84 6.20
CA GLU A 11 9.79 3.98 6.84
C GLU A 11 9.92 4.79 8.12
N LEU A 12 8.95 5.69 8.35
CA LEU A 12 8.89 6.54 9.54
C LEU A 12 7.51 6.48 10.17
N GLU A 13 7.47 6.71 11.47
CA GLU A 13 6.21 6.81 12.20
C GLU A 13 5.47 8.09 11.83
N PRO A 14 4.13 8.05 11.75
CA PRO A 14 3.33 9.25 11.53
C PRO A 14 3.35 10.17 12.75
N PRO A 15 3.21 11.50 12.57
CA PRO A 15 3.01 12.41 13.69
C PRO A 15 1.73 12.07 14.44
N PRO A 16 1.67 12.31 15.78
CA PRO A 16 0.51 11.96 16.60
C PRO A 16 -0.83 12.47 16.06
N ALA A 17 -0.85 13.64 15.41
CA ALA A 17 -2.05 14.21 14.81
C ALA A 17 -2.67 13.34 13.69
N LEU A 18 -1.86 12.55 12.99
CA LEU A 18 -2.31 11.67 11.90
C LEU A 18 -2.40 10.20 12.32
N ALA A 19 -2.02 9.83 13.54
CA ALA A 19 -1.89 8.43 13.97
C ALA A 19 -3.21 7.63 13.91
N GLU A 20 -4.36 8.29 13.95
CA GLU A 20 -5.67 7.64 13.78
C GLU A 20 -5.90 7.19 12.32
N PHE A 21 -5.38 7.93 11.34
CA PHE A 21 -5.59 7.71 9.92
C PHE A 21 -4.41 7.01 9.25
N VAL A 22 -3.18 7.31 9.65
CA VAL A 22 -1.94 6.93 8.98
C VAL A 22 -1.26 5.78 9.70
N ASP A 23 -0.85 4.77 8.94
CA ASP A 23 -0.05 3.64 9.43
C ASP A 23 1.42 4.01 9.48
N ARG A 24 1.95 4.53 8.39
CA ARG A 24 3.36 4.94 8.26
C ARG A 24 3.57 5.99 7.18
N LEU A 25 4.68 6.68 7.30
CA LEU A 25 5.27 7.49 6.25
C LEU A 25 6.39 6.68 5.60
N TRP A 26 6.64 6.90 4.31
CA TRP A 26 7.73 6.20 3.64
C TRP A 26 8.39 7.08 2.59
N ALA A 27 9.66 6.77 2.31
CA ALA A 27 10.42 7.42 1.26
C ALA A 27 11.30 6.39 0.53
N GLN A 28 11.51 6.61 -0.75
CA GLN A 28 12.30 5.74 -1.62
C GLN A 28 13.13 6.60 -2.57
N GLY A 29 14.38 6.21 -2.75
CA GLY A 29 15.24 6.73 -3.81
C GLY A 29 15.70 5.60 -4.73
N ILE A 30 15.69 5.87 -6.03
CA ILE A 30 16.28 4.98 -7.04
C ILE A 30 17.71 5.41 -7.29
N GLY A 31 18.66 4.48 -7.25
CA GLY A 31 20.05 4.75 -7.56
C GLY A 31 20.21 5.23 -9.01
N ASP A 32 21.30 5.97 -9.27
CA ASP A 32 21.63 6.37 -10.64
C ASP A 32 22.02 5.14 -11.47
N ALA A 33 21.74 5.17 -12.77
CA ALA A 33 22.15 4.10 -13.68
C ALA A 33 23.68 4.01 -13.79
N ASP A 34 24.23 2.79 -13.70
CA ASP A 34 25.64 2.51 -13.96
C ASP A 34 25.89 2.40 -15.47
N GLY A 35 26.15 3.53 -16.15
CA GLY A 35 26.58 3.50 -17.54
C GLY A 35 25.65 4.20 -18.53
N GLU A 36 25.99 4.17 -19.81
CA GLU A 36 25.30 4.82 -20.92
C GLU A 36 23.93 4.18 -21.17
N GLY A 37 22.88 4.78 -20.61
CA GLY A 37 21.49 4.45 -20.85
C GLY A 37 20.60 4.89 -19.71
N GLU A 38 19.54 5.62 -20.01
CA GLU A 38 18.41 5.90 -19.11
C GLU A 38 17.60 4.59 -18.92
N ALA A 39 18.11 3.69 -18.09
CA ALA A 39 17.35 2.49 -17.76
C ALA A 39 16.21 2.87 -16.81
N ILE A 40 14.99 2.99 -17.34
CA ILE A 40 13.77 3.10 -16.56
C ILE A 40 13.67 1.87 -15.65
N TYR A 41 13.36 2.11 -14.39
CA TYR A 41 13.18 1.06 -13.42
C TYR A 41 11.67 0.73 -13.26
N ASP A 42 11.30 -0.45 -13.70
CA ASP A 42 9.94 -0.97 -13.52
C ASP A 42 9.74 -1.46 -12.09
N GLN A 43 8.97 -0.70 -11.31
CA GLN A 43 8.63 -1.08 -9.94
C GLN A 43 7.24 -1.68 -9.85
N PRO A 44 7.10 -2.99 -9.58
CA PRO A 44 5.80 -3.57 -9.25
C PRO A 44 5.32 -3.09 -7.88
N VAL A 45 4.09 -2.60 -7.87
CA VAL A 45 3.34 -2.25 -6.66
C VAL A 45 2.37 -3.39 -6.38
N LEU A 46 2.66 -4.16 -5.34
CA LEU A 46 1.86 -5.34 -4.98
C LEU A 46 0.64 -4.92 -4.17
N PRO A 47 -0.54 -5.53 -4.40
CA PRO A 47 -1.72 -5.25 -3.61
C PRO A 47 -1.50 -5.59 -2.13
N ASP A 48 -1.82 -4.66 -1.25
CA ASP A 48 -1.66 -4.79 0.21
C ASP A 48 -2.91 -4.37 1.00
N GLY A 49 -3.92 -3.83 0.29
CA GLY A 49 -5.17 -3.38 0.88
C GLY A 49 -5.09 -1.99 1.53
N ALA A 50 -4.02 -1.25 1.30
CA ALA A 50 -3.87 0.12 1.75
C ALA A 50 -4.20 1.13 0.64
N LEU A 51 -4.42 2.37 1.06
CA LEU A 51 -4.39 3.56 0.21
C LEU A 51 -3.15 4.36 0.61
N ASP A 52 -2.50 4.96 -0.38
CA ASP A 52 -1.35 5.83 -0.16
C ASP A 52 -1.55 7.18 -0.84
N VAL A 53 -1.18 8.29 -0.19
CA VAL A 53 -0.91 9.52 -0.91
C VAL A 53 0.57 9.51 -1.26
N VAL A 54 0.87 9.61 -2.55
CA VAL A 54 2.22 9.42 -3.10
C VAL A 54 2.63 10.63 -3.91
N ALA A 55 3.83 11.13 -3.66
CA ALA A 55 4.50 12.09 -4.52
C ALA A 55 5.62 11.37 -5.28
N VAL A 56 5.50 11.33 -6.60
CA VAL A 56 6.47 10.75 -7.52
C VAL A 56 6.73 11.76 -8.65
N ASP A 57 7.99 12.05 -8.91
CA ASP A 57 8.42 13.06 -9.88
C ASP A 57 7.73 14.43 -9.64
N ASP A 58 6.89 14.87 -10.56
CA ASP A 58 6.11 16.12 -10.52
C ASP A 58 4.61 15.89 -10.21
N HIS A 59 4.24 14.69 -9.77
CA HIS A 59 2.85 14.32 -9.50
C HIS A 59 2.64 13.99 -8.02
N VAL A 60 1.46 14.37 -7.52
CA VAL A 60 0.98 13.92 -6.21
C VAL A 60 -0.41 13.33 -6.39
N ILE A 61 -0.53 12.05 -6.09
CA ILE A 61 -1.73 11.25 -6.29
C ILE A 61 -2.20 10.60 -5.00
N LEU A 62 -3.47 10.27 -4.94
CA LEU A 62 -3.99 9.23 -4.06
C LEU A 62 -4.04 7.93 -4.87
N ALA A 63 -3.19 6.98 -4.50
CA ALA A 63 -3.22 5.61 -5.01
C ALA A 63 -4.28 4.81 -4.23
N GLY A 64 -5.29 4.33 -4.92
CA GLY A 64 -6.37 3.54 -4.33
C GLY A 64 -5.96 2.09 -4.03
N PRO A 65 -6.82 1.33 -3.33
CA PRO A 65 -6.52 -0.05 -3.00
C PRO A 65 -6.51 -0.91 -4.25
N ALA A 66 -5.35 -1.46 -4.58
CA ALA A 66 -5.15 -2.27 -5.76
C ALA A 66 -5.69 -3.69 -5.58
N THR A 67 -6.33 -4.23 -6.63
CA THR A 67 -6.77 -5.63 -6.70
C THR A 67 -5.72 -6.54 -7.35
N ARG A 68 -4.79 -5.97 -8.11
CA ARG A 68 -3.69 -6.62 -8.82
C ARG A 68 -2.44 -5.76 -8.77
N THR A 69 -1.31 -6.37 -9.05
CA THR A 69 -0.04 -5.64 -9.20
C THR A 69 -0.13 -4.66 -10.37
N THR A 70 0.29 -3.44 -10.12
CA THR A 70 0.56 -2.41 -11.13
C THR A 70 2.07 -2.21 -11.23
N THR A 71 2.54 -1.58 -12.29
CA THR A 71 3.96 -1.24 -12.47
C THR A 71 4.09 0.27 -12.58
N VAL A 72 4.99 0.84 -11.80
CA VAL A 72 5.37 2.25 -11.87
C VAL A 72 6.76 2.33 -12.49
N GLU A 73 6.88 3.10 -13.55
CA GLU A 73 8.18 3.41 -14.17
C GLU A 73 8.86 4.53 -13.41
N LEU A 74 10.07 4.29 -12.91
CA LEU A 74 10.85 5.25 -12.17
C LEU A 74 12.17 5.54 -12.90
N ALA A 75 12.48 6.81 -13.08
CA ALA A 75 13.76 7.22 -13.65
C ALA A 75 14.92 6.98 -12.66
N PRO A 76 16.16 6.81 -13.13
CA PRO A 76 17.34 6.85 -12.28
C PRO A 76 17.39 8.17 -11.50
N GLY A 77 17.69 8.09 -10.21
CA GLY A 77 17.70 9.24 -9.30
C GLY A 77 16.31 9.68 -8.83
N ALA A 78 15.23 9.04 -9.25
CA ALA A 78 13.87 9.38 -8.82
C ALA A 78 13.71 9.27 -7.30
N LEU A 79 12.99 10.25 -6.73
CA LEU A 79 12.62 10.30 -5.32
C LEU A 79 11.10 10.19 -5.19
N THR A 80 10.66 9.18 -4.47
CA THR A 80 9.25 8.96 -4.16
C THR A 80 9.04 9.06 -2.66
N VAL A 81 8.00 9.76 -2.24
CA VAL A 81 7.57 9.81 -0.84
C VAL A 81 6.09 9.48 -0.74
N GLY A 82 5.68 8.87 0.37
CA GLY A 82 4.29 8.52 0.53
C GLY A 82 3.81 8.52 1.98
N VAL A 83 2.51 8.64 2.11
CA VAL A 83 1.76 8.53 3.36
C VAL A 83 0.77 7.40 3.21
N ARG A 84 1.03 6.29 3.91
CA ARG A 84 0.20 5.09 3.91
C ARG A 84 -0.88 5.19 4.96
N PHE A 85 -2.13 5.08 4.53
CA PHE A 85 -3.25 5.03 5.46
C PHE A 85 -3.37 3.65 6.13
N ARG A 86 -3.90 3.66 7.34
CA ARG A 86 -4.40 2.43 7.98
C ARG A 86 -5.55 1.88 7.14
N PRO A 87 -5.58 0.56 6.88
CA PRO A 87 -6.71 -0.02 6.18
C PRO A 87 -8.05 0.36 6.84
N GLY A 88 -8.95 0.94 6.06
CA GLY A 88 -10.25 1.39 6.53
C GLY A 88 -10.31 2.80 7.13
N ALA A 89 -9.19 3.50 7.31
CA ALA A 89 -9.19 4.83 7.91
C ALA A 89 -9.21 5.98 6.87
N ALA A 90 -8.71 5.74 5.67
CA ALA A 90 -8.56 6.76 4.63
C ALA A 90 -9.84 7.56 4.33
N PRO A 91 -11.04 6.97 4.17
CA PRO A 91 -12.25 7.69 3.79
C PRO A 91 -12.60 8.86 4.71
N GLY A 92 -12.29 8.75 5.99
CA GLY A 92 -12.55 9.81 6.97
C GLY A 92 -11.77 11.10 6.69
N LEU A 93 -10.53 11.00 6.22
CA LEU A 93 -9.68 12.14 5.88
C LEU A 93 -9.78 12.52 4.39
N VAL A 94 -9.90 11.51 3.54
CA VAL A 94 -9.96 11.68 2.07
C VAL A 94 -11.29 12.32 1.63
N GLY A 95 -12.39 12.01 2.33
CA GLY A 95 -13.73 12.52 2.00
C GLY A 95 -14.42 11.76 0.85
N ALA A 96 -13.87 10.62 0.42
CA ALA A 96 -14.43 9.74 -0.60
C ALA A 96 -14.47 8.30 -0.12
N SER A 97 -15.41 7.48 -0.66
CA SER A 97 -15.42 6.05 -0.40
C SER A 97 -14.19 5.37 -0.98
N ALA A 98 -13.55 4.48 -0.23
CA ALA A 98 -12.43 3.71 -0.76
C ALA A 98 -12.86 2.80 -1.93
N ALA A 99 -14.15 2.43 -2.00
CA ALA A 99 -14.68 1.65 -3.12
C ALA A 99 -14.65 2.41 -4.46
N ASP A 100 -14.85 3.73 -4.42
CA ASP A 100 -14.81 4.60 -5.60
C ASP A 100 -13.37 4.84 -6.09
N LEU A 101 -12.39 4.56 -5.24
CA LEU A 101 -10.95 4.75 -5.49
C LEU A 101 -10.24 3.44 -5.87
N ARG A 102 -10.94 2.30 -5.90
CA ARG A 102 -10.36 0.99 -6.20
C ARG A 102 -9.72 0.96 -7.58
N ASP A 103 -8.47 0.49 -7.62
CA ASP A 103 -7.65 0.38 -8.85
C ASP A 103 -7.49 1.72 -9.60
N LEU A 104 -7.57 2.86 -8.89
CA LEU A 104 -7.40 4.20 -9.44
C LEU A 104 -6.24 4.93 -8.78
N ASP A 105 -5.56 5.74 -9.58
CA ASP A 105 -4.62 6.76 -9.16
C ASP A 105 -5.26 8.12 -9.43
N VAL A 106 -5.60 8.86 -8.39
CA VAL A 106 -6.36 10.12 -8.49
C VAL A 106 -5.45 11.30 -8.11
N PRO A 107 -5.19 12.26 -9.02
CA PRO A 107 -4.46 13.47 -8.67
C PRO A 107 -5.10 14.19 -7.49
N LEU A 108 -4.31 14.71 -6.55
CA LEU A 108 -4.87 15.40 -5.39
C LEU A 108 -5.71 16.63 -5.78
N ALA A 109 -5.38 17.27 -6.89
CA ALA A 109 -6.16 18.39 -7.44
C ALA A 109 -7.57 17.96 -7.87
N ASP A 110 -7.73 16.74 -8.40
CA ASP A 110 -9.04 16.21 -8.79
C ASP A 110 -9.85 15.76 -7.58
N LEU A 111 -9.15 15.30 -6.53
CA LEU A 111 -9.77 14.82 -5.30
C LEU A 111 -10.24 15.96 -4.39
N TRP A 112 -9.40 17.01 -4.22
CA TRP A 112 -9.61 18.09 -3.25
C TRP A 112 -9.65 19.49 -3.89
N GLY A 113 -9.71 19.56 -5.22
CA GLY A 113 -9.78 20.85 -5.93
C GLY A 113 -8.57 21.74 -5.65
N PRO A 114 -8.80 23.06 -5.42
CA PRO A 114 -7.71 24.02 -5.18
C PRO A 114 -6.79 23.65 -4.00
N ASP A 115 -7.34 23.08 -2.93
CA ASP A 115 -6.54 22.67 -1.77
C ASP A 115 -5.58 21.51 -2.13
N GLY A 116 -6.07 20.55 -2.91
CA GLY A 116 -5.26 19.45 -3.42
C GLY A 116 -4.15 19.96 -4.36
N ALA A 117 -4.46 20.93 -5.21
CA ALA A 117 -3.47 21.54 -6.08
C ALA A 117 -2.35 22.25 -5.30
N VAL A 118 -2.70 23.01 -4.27
CA VAL A 118 -1.73 23.70 -3.38
C VAL A 118 -0.84 22.71 -2.63
N ILE A 119 -1.42 21.60 -2.14
CA ILE A 119 -0.64 20.53 -1.48
C ILE A 119 0.34 19.90 -2.47
N ALA A 120 -0.12 19.58 -3.68
CA ALA A 120 0.70 18.98 -4.72
C ALA A 120 1.86 19.90 -5.12
N GLU A 121 1.59 21.18 -5.42
CA GLU A 121 2.58 22.18 -5.79
C GLU A 121 3.68 22.30 -4.72
N ARG A 122 3.30 22.53 -3.46
CA ARG A 122 4.26 22.63 -2.34
C ARG A 122 5.10 21.38 -2.15
N THR A 123 4.52 20.20 -2.40
CA THR A 123 5.22 18.93 -2.27
C THR A 123 6.24 18.77 -3.40
N VAL A 124 5.87 19.10 -4.63
CA VAL A 124 6.75 18.99 -5.81
C VAL A 124 7.90 20.02 -5.75
N GLU A 125 7.63 21.25 -5.33
CA GLU A 125 8.65 22.32 -5.20
C GLU A 125 9.65 22.08 -4.07
N ALA A 126 9.30 21.24 -3.09
CA ALA A 126 10.18 20.96 -1.96
C ALA A 126 11.41 20.16 -2.39
N THR A 127 12.60 20.58 -1.92
CA THR A 127 13.88 19.97 -2.30
C THR A 127 14.25 18.84 -1.36
N GLY A 128 14.42 17.64 -1.93
CA GLY A 128 14.79 16.44 -1.21
C GLY A 128 13.59 15.73 -0.55
N TRP A 129 13.77 14.47 -0.24
CA TRP A 129 12.68 13.61 0.22
C TRP A 129 12.07 14.04 1.57
N GLN A 130 12.91 14.53 2.52
CA GLN A 130 12.41 14.98 3.83
C GLN A 130 11.46 16.18 3.69
N ALA A 131 11.85 17.17 2.88
CA ALA A 131 11.03 18.36 2.68
C ALA A 131 9.75 18.03 1.92
N ARG A 132 9.81 17.16 0.91
CA ARG A 132 8.62 16.65 0.19
C ARG A 132 7.65 15.93 1.13
N LEU A 133 8.17 15.01 1.96
CA LEU A 133 7.36 14.28 2.91
C LEU A 133 6.74 15.20 3.97
N GLN A 134 7.50 16.20 4.46
CA GLN A 134 6.99 17.22 5.38
C GLN A 134 5.88 18.07 4.77
N ALA A 135 6.01 18.48 3.52
CA ALA A 135 5.00 19.25 2.80
C ALA A 135 3.69 18.43 2.66
N LEU A 136 3.81 17.16 2.29
CA LEU A 136 2.69 16.24 2.18
C LEU A 136 1.98 16.02 3.52
N VAL A 137 2.73 15.72 4.57
CA VAL A 137 2.23 15.55 5.94
C VAL A 137 1.54 16.82 6.44
N ARG A 138 2.11 17.99 6.19
CA ARG A 138 1.49 19.27 6.55
C ARG A 138 0.14 19.45 5.86
N GLY A 139 0.07 19.18 4.56
CA GLY A 139 -1.17 19.27 3.80
C GLY A 139 -2.26 18.33 4.36
N LEU A 140 -1.90 17.12 4.79
CA LEU A 140 -2.85 16.20 5.42
C LEU A 140 -3.29 16.67 6.81
N ILE A 141 -2.39 17.27 7.61
CA ILE A 141 -2.74 17.86 8.91
C ILE A 141 -3.70 19.03 8.74
N ASP A 142 -3.48 19.89 7.76
CA ASP A 142 -4.35 21.04 7.49
C ASP A 142 -5.79 20.60 7.14
N ARG A 143 -5.96 19.38 6.61
CA ARG A 143 -7.26 18.79 6.30
C ARG A 143 -7.96 18.09 7.47
N LEU A 144 -7.31 17.91 8.62
CA LEU A 144 -7.94 17.29 9.78
C LEU A 144 -9.17 18.02 10.30
N GLY A 145 -9.27 19.32 10.02
CA GLY A 145 -10.45 20.13 10.39
C GLY A 145 -11.76 19.65 9.74
N ASP A 146 -11.68 19.05 8.56
CA ASP A 146 -12.82 18.52 7.80
C ASP A 146 -12.94 16.98 7.92
N ALA A 147 -12.00 16.35 8.62
CA ALA A 147 -11.95 14.90 8.73
C ALA A 147 -13.10 14.35 9.60
N ARG A 148 -13.55 13.15 9.24
CA ARG A 148 -14.47 12.35 10.04
C ARG A 148 -13.71 11.21 10.68
N ALA A 149 -14.10 10.82 11.90
CA ALA A 149 -13.53 9.63 12.52
C ALA A 149 -13.66 8.40 11.60
N PRO A 150 -12.62 7.56 11.52
CA PRO A 150 -12.70 6.32 10.75
C PRO A 150 -13.83 5.40 11.24
N ASP A 151 -14.43 4.64 10.32
CA ASP A 151 -15.41 3.61 10.69
C ASP A 151 -14.72 2.50 11.52
N PRO A 152 -15.09 2.28 12.79
CA PRO A 152 -14.47 1.26 13.63
C PRO A 152 -14.53 -0.16 13.03
N VAL A 153 -15.60 -0.49 12.30
CA VAL A 153 -15.72 -1.77 11.60
C VAL A 153 -14.75 -1.85 10.43
N GLY A 154 -14.62 -0.76 9.68
CA GLY A 154 -13.67 -0.66 8.57
C GLY A 154 -12.22 -0.81 9.04
N VAL A 155 -11.83 -0.13 10.10
CA VAL A 155 -10.47 -0.21 10.67
C VAL A 155 -10.20 -1.57 11.31
N GLY A 156 -11.20 -2.15 11.99
CA GLY A 156 -11.04 -3.42 12.71
C GLY A 156 -11.00 -4.66 11.81
N ILE A 157 -11.49 -4.57 10.57
CA ILE A 157 -11.64 -5.76 9.72
C ILE A 157 -10.31 -6.31 9.20
N ALA A 158 -9.34 -5.48 8.82
CA ALA A 158 -8.09 -5.93 8.26
C ALA A 158 -7.24 -6.72 9.28
N PRO A 159 -7.01 -6.25 10.51
CA PRO A 159 -6.37 -7.04 11.56
C PRO A 159 -7.11 -8.36 11.84
N LEU A 160 -8.43 -8.32 11.93
CA LEU A 160 -9.24 -9.51 12.20
C LEU A 160 -9.10 -10.58 11.11
N LEU A 161 -9.16 -10.20 9.84
CA LEU A 161 -8.95 -11.11 8.70
C LEU A 161 -7.50 -11.60 8.61
N ALA A 162 -6.55 -10.77 9.02
CA ALA A 162 -5.15 -11.16 9.08
C ALA A 162 -4.91 -12.20 10.18
N ASP A 163 -5.50 -12.04 11.36
CA ASP A 163 -5.31 -12.96 12.49
C ASP A 163 -6.12 -14.26 12.35
N GLN A 164 -7.28 -14.19 11.71
CA GLN A 164 -8.23 -15.30 11.57
C GLN A 164 -8.62 -15.54 10.10
N PRO A 165 -7.69 -15.96 9.22
CA PRO A 165 -7.89 -16.00 7.77
C PRO A 165 -8.96 -16.99 7.29
N GLY A 166 -9.38 -17.92 8.14
CA GLY A 166 -10.43 -18.91 7.84
C GLY A 166 -11.78 -18.60 8.46
N ARG A 167 -11.92 -17.50 9.20
CA ARG A 167 -13.16 -17.19 9.91
C ARG A 167 -14.28 -16.83 8.94
N PRO A 168 -15.49 -17.44 9.07
CA PRO A 168 -16.64 -17.11 8.24
C PRO A 168 -17.05 -15.64 8.42
N LEU A 169 -17.39 -14.98 7.33
CA LEU A 169 -17.81 -13.57 7.36
C LEU A 169 -19.12 -13.38 8.15
N THR A 170 -20.01 -14.40 8.15
CA THR A 170 -21.22 -14.42 8.96
C THR A 170 -20.92 -14.33 10.45
N ALA A 171 -19.93 -15.10 10.94
CA ALA A 171 -19.52 -15.06 12.35
C ALA A 171 -18.90 -13.70 12.74
N ILE A 172 -18.17 -13.07 11.81
CA ILE A 172 -17.62 -11.72 12.03
C ILE A 172 -18.76 -10.69 12.09
N ALA A 173 -19.76 -10.82 11.21
CA ALA A 173 -20.91 -9.91 11.19
C ALA A 173 -21.73 -10.01 12.48
N GLU A 174 -21.95 -11.22 12.98
CA GLU A 174 -22.64 -11.48 14.25
C GLU A 174 -21.94 -10.81 15.44
N ASP A 175 -20.61 -10.89 15.52
CA ASP A 175 -19.83 -10.28 16.61
C ASP A 175 -19.99 -8.76 16.69
N VAL A 176 -20.17 -8.11 15.54
CA VAL A 176 -20.32 -6.65 15.46
C VAL A 176 -21.79 -6.20 15.33
N GLY A 177 -22.74 -7.14 15.50
CA GLY A 177 -24.18 -6.86 15.45
C GLY A 177 -24.69 -6.43 14.07
N LEU A 178 -24.05 -6.89 12.99
CA LEU A 178 -24.42 -6.58 11.61
C LEU A 178 -24.88 -7.82 10.84
N SER A 179 -25.71 -7.63 9.82
CA SER A 179 -25.88 -8.64 8.80
C SER A 179 -24.62 -8.74 7.91
N GLU A 180 -24.37 -9.90 7.30
CA GLU A 180 -23.23 -10.09 6.36
C GLU A 180 -23.25 -9.04 5.23
N ARG A 181 -24.42 -8.68 4.73
CA ARG A 181 -24.58 -7.64 3.69
C ARG A 181 -24.13 -6.26 4.18
N GLN A 182 -24.51 -5.90 5.41
CA GLN A 182 -24.10 -4.62 6.02
C GLN A 182 -22.58 -4.60 6.25
N LEU A 183 -22.02 -5.70 6.78
CA LEU A 183 -20.57 -5.82 6.97
C LEU A 183 -19.83 -5.68 5.64
N ARG A 184 -20.24 -6.40 4.59
CA ARG A 184 -19.62 -6.28 3.26
C ARG A 184 -19.59 -4.85 2.77
N ARG A 185 -20.74 -4.17 2.78
CA ARG A 185 -20.83 -2.77 2.33
C ARG A 185 -19.90 -1.86 3.13
N ARG A 186 -19.91 -1.95 4.47
CA ARG A 186 -19.05 -1.12 5.31
C ARG A 186 -17.56 -1.36 5.06
N VAL A 187 -17.16 -2.61 4.86
CA VAL A 187 -15.78 -2.97 4.52
C VAL A 187 -15.40 -2.44 3.13
N GLU A 188 -16.27 -2.59 2.14
CA GLU A 188 -16.03 -2.07 0.80
C GLU A 188 -15.94 -0.54 0.80
N ASP A 189 -16.83 0.16 1.52
CA ASP A 189 -16.79 1.63 1.65
C ASP A 189 -15.51 2.10 2.35
N ALA A 190 -15.04 1.37 3.38
CA ALA A 190 -13.91 1.78 4.19
C ALA A 190 -12.55 1.37 3.59
N VAL A 191 -12.43 0.15 3.07
CA VAL A 191 -11.16 -0.43 2.59
C VAL A 191 -11.05 -0.45 1.06
N GLY A 192 -12.18 -0.29 0.36
CA GLY A 192 -12.25 -0.33 -1.10
C GLY A 192 -12.30 -1.73 -1.69
N LEU A 193 -12.18 -2.77 -0.87
CA LEU A 193 -12.10 -4.16 -1.32
C LEU A 193 -13.20 -5.02 -0.70
N PRO A 194 -13.82 -5.95 -1.46
CA PRO A 194 -14.68 -6.97 -0.88
C PRO A 194 -13.91 -7.77 0.19
N PRO A 195 -14.54 -8.15 1.32
CA PRO A 195 -13.86 -8.85 2.42
C PRO A 195 -13.07 -10.09 1.98
N ARG A 196 -13.59 -10.85 1.00
CA ARG A 196 -12.89 -12.03 0.46
C ARG A 196 -11.62 -11.66 -0.31
N THR A 197 -11.67 -10.57 -1.08
CA THR A 197 -10.50 -10.05 -1.81
C THR A 197 -9.46 -9.53 -0.83
N LEU A 198 -9.89 -8.76 0.19
CA LEU A 198 -9.01 -8.29 1.25
C LEU A 198 -8.33 -9.46 1.99
N ALA A 199 -9.10 -10.50 2.38
CA ALA A 199 -8.55 -11.69 3.04
C ALA A 199 -7.50 -12.41 2.18
N ARG A 200 -7.72 -12.52 0.85
CA ARG A 200 -6.74 -13.08 -0.10
C ARG A 200 -5.45 -12.25 -0.12
N ILE A 201 -5.58 -10.95 -0.25
CA ILE A 201 -4.44 -10.02 -0.29
C ILE A 201 -3.66 -10.08 1.03
N LEU A 202 -4.31 -10.02 2.18
CA LEU A 202 -3.65 -10.10 3.49
C LEU A 202 -2.95 -11.43 3.72
N ARG A 203 -3.53 -12.56 3.26
CA ARG A 203 -2.88 -13.87 3.28
C ARG A 203 -1.62 -13.87 2.42
N PHE A 204 -1.70 -13.30 1.22
CA PHE A 204 -0.55 -13.18 0.32
C PHE A 204 0.54 -12.29 0.92
N GLN A 205 0.19 -11.16 1.51
CA GLN A 205 1.14 -10.29 2.22
C GLN A 205 1.80 -10.98 3.42
N ARG A 206 1.06 -11.85 4.14
CA ARG A 206 1.63 -12.71 5.19
C ARG A 206 2.68 -13.65 4.62
N PHE A 207 2.38 -14.32 3.48
CA PHE A 207 3.34 -15.15 2.78
C PHE A 207 4.61 -14.37 2.39
N LEU A 208 4.47 -13.20 1.79
CA LEU A 208 5.61 -12.37 1.39
C LEU A 208 6.48 -11.95 2.57
N ARG A 209 5.89 -11.52 3.67
CA ARG A 209 6.63 -11.18 4.90
C ARG A 209 7.39 -12.38 5.45
N ALA A 210 6.76 -13.54 5.53
CA ALA A 210 7.41 -14.75 5.99
C ALA A 210 8.56 -15.20 5.04
N ALA A 211 8.35 -15.06 3.73
CA ALA A 211 9.35 -15.38 2.73
C ALA A 211 10.57 -14.45 2.79
N ARG A 212 10.36 -13.13 2.98
CA ARG A 212 11.44 -12.14 3.16
C ARG A 212 12.24 -12.44 4.44
N ALA A 213 11.56 -12.74 5.55
CA ALA A 213 12.22 -13.07 6.80
C ALA A 213 13.03 -14.39 6.74
N ALA A 214 12.60 -15.37 5.94
CA ALA A 214 13.30 -16.63 5.77
C ALA A 214 14.55 -16.54 4.88
N GLY A 215 14.65 -15.52 4.02
CA GLY A 215 15.80 -15.32 3.13
C GLY A 215 15.93 -16.40 2.03
N PRO A 216 17.08 -16.45 1.35
CA PRO A 216 17.36 -17.46 0.31
C PRO A 216 17.28 -18.89 0.84
N GLY A 217 16.85 -19.84 -0.03
CA GLY A 217 16.71 -21.26 0.35
C GLY A 217 15.42 -21.63 1.09
N ARG A 218 14.46 -20.73 1.12
CA ARG A 218 13.14 -20.90 1.75
C ARG A 218 12.30 -22.04 1.15
N HIS A 219 11.59 -22.77 1.99
CA HIS A 219 10.71 -23.86 1.57
C HIS A 219 9.29 -23.34 1.31
N LEU A 220 8.92 -23.17 0.04
CA LEU A 220 7.63 -22.57 -0.37
C LEU A 220 6.41 -23.32 0.19
N ALA A 221 6.45 -24.67 0.25
CA ALA A 221 5.34 -25.45 0.79
C ALA A 221 5.08 -25.15 2.27
N ARG A 222 6.14 -24.99 3.08
CA ARG A 222 6.04 -24.62 4.49
C ARG A 222 5.51 -23.20 4.65
N LEU A 223 6.08 -22.25 3.91
CA LEU A 223 5.63 -20.84 3.94
C LEU A 223 4.17 -20.71 3.50
N ALA A 224 3.71 -21.51 2.53
CA ALA A 224 2.31 -21.55 2.13
C ALA A 224 1.42 -22.00 3.29
N ALA A 225 1.76 -23.10 3.98
CA ALA A 225 1.00 -23.57 5.13
C ALA A 225 0.98 -22.54 6.28
N ASP A 226 2.13 -21.96 6.62
CA ASP A 226 2.26 -20.93 7.67
C ASP A 226 1.45 -19.65 7.35
N ALA A 227 1.31 -19.34 6.05
CA ALA A 227 0.49 -18.22 5.60
C ALA A 227 -1.01 -18.53 5.52
N GLY A 228 -1.44 -19.79 5.71
CA GLY A 228 -2.84 -20.21 5.67
C GLY A 228 -3.34 -20.66 4.29
N TYR A 229 -2.45 -21.09 3.41
CA TYR A 229 -2.80 -21.79 2.16
C TYR A 229 -3.00 -23.28 2.41
N ALA A 230 -3.94 -23.89 1.69
CA ALA A 230 -4.17 -25.33 1.77
C ALA A 230 -2.94 -26.15 1.31
N ASP A 231 -2.27 -25.65 0.26
CA ASP A 231 -1.06 -26.24 -0.33
C ASP A 231 -0.28 -25.21 -1.15
N GLN A 232 0.89 -25.61 -1.65
CA GLN A 232 1.73 -24.78 -2.53
C GLN A 232 1.05 -24.48 -3.88
N ALA A 233 0.19 -25.37 -4.39
CA ALA A 233 -0.51 -25.14 -5.65
C ALA A 233 -1.56 -24.03 -5.49
N HIS A 234 -2.24 -23.95 -4.35
CA HIS A 234 -3.14 -22.86 -3.99
C HIS A 234 -2.39 -21.53 -3.93
N LEU A 235 -1.25 -21.46 -3.22
CA LEU A 235 -0.38 -20.29 -3.22
C LEU A 235 0.04 -19.89 -4.64
N THR A 236 0.42 -20.85 -5.48
CA THR A 236 0.88 -20.57 -6.85
C THR A 236 -0.22 -19.98 -7.72
N ARG A 237 -1.45 -20.46 -7.61
CA ARG A 237 -2.60 -19.88 -8.32
C ARG A 237 -2.87 -18.47 -7.85
N GLU A 238 -2.95 -18.26 -6.53
CA GLU A 238 -3.24 -16.95 -5.95
C GLU A 238 -2.14 -15.92 -6.26
N SER A 239 -0.87 -16.30 -6.23
CA SER A 239 0.25 -15.45 -6.62
C SER A 239 0.13 -15.00 -8.08
N ARG A 240 -0.17 -15.92 -9.01
CA ARG A 240 -0.39 -15.56 -10.41
C ARG A 240 -1.59 -14.64 -10.62
N ASP A 241 -2.67 -14.88 -9.89
CA ASP A 241 -3.87 -14.03 -9.98
C ASP A 241 -3.61 -12.59 -9.50
N LEU A 242 -2.79 -12.42 -8.45
CA LEU A 242 -2.49 -11.12 -7.85
C LEU A 242 -1.33 -10.40 -8.55
N THR A 243 -0.32 -11.15 -9.03
CA THR A 243 0.95 -10.56 -9.48
C THR A 243 1.35 -10.91 -10.92
N GLY A 244 0.61 -11.81 -11.58
CA GLY A 244 1.03 -12.37 -12.86
C GLY A 244 2.16 -13.39 -12.77
N LEU A 245 2.84 -13.51 -11.61
CA LEU A 245 4.03 -14.35 -11.42
C LEU A 245 3.78 -15.49 -10.43
N PRO A 246 4.43 -16.66 -10.63
CA PRO A 246 4.49 -17.68 -9.60
C PRO A 246 5.38 -17.23 -8.43
N PRO A 247 5.16 -17.72 -7.19
CA PRO A 247 5.86 -17.27 -5.99
C PRO A 247 7.39 -17.30 -6.11
N ALA A 248 7.96 -18.34 -6.71
CA ALA A 248 9.40 -18.44 -6.87
C ALA A 248 9.98 -17.34 -7.76
N ALA A 249 9.34 -17.02 -8.88
CA ALA A 249 9.78 -15.97 -9.78
C ALA A 249 9.64 -14.58 -9.14
N LEU A 250 8.54 -14.33 -8.42
CA LEU A 250 8.34 -13.08 -7.68
C LEU A 250 9.42 -12.87 -6.62
N LEU A 251 9.71 -13.88 -5.83
CA LEU A 251 10.72 -13.80 -4.77
C LEU A 251 12.15 -13.66 -5.33
N THR A 252 12.45 -14.32 -6.44
CA THR A 252 13.74 -14.10 -7.14
C THR A 252 13.86 -12.66 -7.64
N TRP A 253 12.80 -12.10 -8.17
CA TRP A 253 12.77 -10.71 -8.59
C TRP A 253 12.99 -9.76 -7.39
N GLU A 254 12.32 -9.99 -6.26
CA GLU A 254 12.52 -9.20 -5.03
C GLU A 254 13.95 -9.33 -4.48
N ASP A 255 14.51 -10.54 -4.42
CA ASP A 255 15.87 -10.79 -3.93
C ASP A 255 16.91 -10.05 -4.79
N ASN A 256 16.77 -10.09 -6.12
CA ASN A 256 17.67 -9.37 -7.05
C ASN A 256 17.55 -7.85 -6.89
N ARG A 257 16.40 -7.32 -6.49
CA ARG A 257 16.19 -5.90 -6.23
C ARG A 257 16.91 -5.41 -4.98
N LEU A 258 16.93 -6.22 -3.91
CA LEU A 258 17.57 -5.87 -2.64
C LEU A 258 19.11 -5.94 -2.71
N GLN A 259 19.67 -6.55 -3.76
CA GLN A 259 21.11 -6.69 -3.97
C GLN A 259 21.70 -5.62 -4.89
N ARG A 260 20.88 -4.80 -5.53
CA ARG A 260 21.28 -3.70 -6.42
C ARG A 260 21.14 -2.36 -5.74
#